data_ff8ffbb24524c161f3b153b711701e31
#
_entry.id   ff8ffbb24524c161f3b153b711701e31
#
_cell.length_a   1.000
_cell.length_b   1.000
_cell.length_c   1.000
_cell.angle_alpha   90.00
_cell.angle_beta   90.00
_cell.angle_gamma   90.00
#
_symmetry.space_group_name_H-M   'P 1'
#
loop_
_entity.id
_entity.type
_entity.pdbx_description
1 polymer ?
#
loop_
_entity_poly.entity_id
_entity_poly.type
_entity_poly.pdbx_seq_one_letter_code
_entity_poly.pdbx_strand_id
1 'polypeptide(L)'
;TLSISHGQFGSIYASATLLSSFILIWIGKKIDDMNISKFAFYVVVLLSISSFLFSKISSIVYLFIAIFLMRLSGQGLMSHAASTTISRYFEKSRGKALSTSWLGLSSAEFVMPLTIVFLLTFIEWRDLWISISILVILTLPIVIFFTVKDVKLDTREETTFNNKIIEKIKQWKRIEVLKDYRFYIVCMTMLAMPWIATGSFVYQSFISSSKEWGPYVIAQSFMAYSILSVITLFI
;
A
#
# COMPACT_ATOMS: atom_id res chain seq x y z
N THR A 1 -6.70 25.16 -9.26
CA THR A 1 -7.50 24.32 -8.32
C THR A 1 -8.68 23.74 -9.08
N LEU A 2 -8.88 22.42 -8.97
CA LEU A 2 -10.08 21.80 -9.50
C LEU A 2 -11.26 22.18 -8.61
N SER A 3 -12.28 22.83 -9.15
CA SER A 3 -13.51 23.18 -8.41
C SER A 3 -14.43 21.96 -8.32
N ILE A 4 -14.04 20.99 -7.47
CA ILE A 4 -14.81 19.77 -7.20
C ILE A 4 -15.28 19.77 -5.75
N SER A 5 -16.49 19.27 -5.50
CA SER A 5 -17.00 19.10 -4.15
C SER A 5 -16.32 17.94 -3.41
N HIS A 6 -16.37 17.92 -2.09
CA HIS A 6 -15.84 16.82 -1.28
C HIS A 6 -16.49 15.47 -1.64
N GLY A 7 -17.78 15.45 -1.95
CA GLY A 7 -18.49 14.25 -2.42
C GLY A 7 -17.99 13.77 -3.78
N GLN A 8 -17.74 14.68 -4.72
CA GLN A 8 -17.14 14.33 -6.03
C GLN A 8 -15.75 13.77 -5.87
N PHE A 9 -14.91 14.36 -5.03
CA PHE A 9 -13.59 13.82 -4.72
C PHE A 9 -13.68 12.40 -4.12
N GLY A 10 -14.57 12.19 -3.16
CA GLY A 10 -14.80 10.87 -2.57
C GLY A 10 -15.23 9.83 -3.60
N SER A 11 -16.12 10.19 -4.55
CA SER A 11 -16.57 9.30 -5.62
C SER A 11 -15.45 8.96 -6.60
N ILE A 12 -14.61 9.94 -6.99
CA ILE A 12 -13.43 9.74 -7.83
C ILE A 12 -12.44 8.80 -7.14
N TYR A 13 -12.17 9.05 -5.86
CA TYR A 13 -11.26 8.24 -5.07
C TYR A 13 -11.77 6.78 -4.93
N ALA A 14 -13.04 6.60 -4.61
CA ALA A 14 -13.65 5.28 -4.47
C ALA A 14 -13.62 4.49 -5.78
N SER A 15 -14.02 5.09 -6.89
CA SER A 15 -14.04 4.44 -8.21
C SER A 15 -12.63 4.10 -8.70
N ALA A 16 -11.65 4.99 -8.53
CA ALA A 16 -10.25 4.73 -8.84
C ALA A 16 -9.68 3.59 -8.00
N THR A 17 -10.01 3.54 -6.70
CA THR A 17 -9.61 2.47 -5.79
C THR A 17 -10.22 1.13 -6.17
N LEU A 18 -11.52 1.08 -6.48
CA LEU A 18 -12.18 -0.13 -6.95
C LEU A 18 -11.53 -0.68 -8.22
N LEU A 19 -11.30 0.19 -9.21
CA LEU A 19 -10.63 -0.20 -10.45
C LEU A 19 -9.23 -0.75 -10.19
N SER A 20 -8.45 -0.10 -9.31
CA SER A 20 -7.11 -0.58 -8.94
C SER A 20 -7.15 -1.95 -8.29
N SER A 21 -8.13 -2.20 -7.44
CA SER A 21 -8.33 -3.49 -6.76
C SER A 21 -8.68 -4.61 -7.76
N PHE A 22 -9.52 -4.31 -8.74
CA PHE A 22 -9.80 -5.26 -9.82
C PHE A 22 -8.54 -5.62 -10.60
N ILE A 23 -7.80 -4.63 -11.06
CA ILE A 23 -6.58 -4.83 -11.86
C ILE A 23 -5.49 -5.55 -11.05
N LEU A 24 -5.40 -5.29 -9.75
CA LEU A 24 -4.48 -5.95 -8.84
C LEU A 24 -4.62 -7.49 -8.87
N ILE A 25 -5.83 -8.03 -9.07
CA ILE A 25 -6.08 -9.48 -9.11
C ILE A 25 -5.27 -10.17 -10.22
N TRP A 26 -5.10 -9.50 -11.36
CA TRP A 26 -4.36 -10.05 -12.51
C TRP A 26 -2.87 -9.70 -12.44
N ILE A 27 -2.53 -8.45 -12.17
CA ILE A 27 -1.13 -8.01 -12.13
C ILE A 27 -0.41 -8.62 -10.92
N GLY A 28 -1.08 -8.69 -9.74
CA GLY A 28 -0.51 -9.27 -8.53
C GLY A 28 -0.09 -10.72 -8.71
N LYS A 29 -0.82 -11.49 -9.53
CA LYS A 29 -0.45 -12.88 -9.84
C LYS A 29 0.92 -13.01 -10.53
N LYS A 30 1.36 -11.99 -11.25
CA LYS A 30 2.66 -12.03 -11.95
C LYS A 30 3.86 -12.17 -11.00
N ILE A 31 3.70 -11.91 -9.72
CA ILE A 31 4.75 -12.17 -8.71
C ILE A 31 5.08 -13.66 -8.60
N ASP A 32 4.15 -14.54 -8.98
CA ASP A 32 4.35 -15.99 -8.96
C ASP A 32 5.22 -16.47 -10.16
N ASP A 33 5.19 -15.72 -11.26
CA ASP A 33 5.82 -16.08 -12.53
C ASP A 33 7.14 -15.31 -12.78
N MET A 34 7.44 -14.31 -11.95
CA MET A 34 8.59 -13.42 -12.13
C MET A 34 9.55 -13.47 -10.95
N ASN A 35 10.82 -13.11 -11.21
CA ASN A 35 11.76 -12.81 -10.14
C ASN A 35 11.25 -11.63 -9.29
N ILE A 36 11.22 -11.80 -7.97
CA ILE A 36 10.68 -10.82 -7.03
C ILE A 36 11.35 -9.43 -7.14
N SER A 37 12.67 -9.38 -7.36
CA SER A 37 13.40 -8.12 -7.53
C SER A 37 12.97 -7.38 -8.80
N LYS A 38 12.75 -8.11 -9.90
CA LYS A 38 12.24 -7.51 -11.15
C LYS A 38 10.81 -7.01 -10.97
N PHE A 39 9.95 -7.79 -10.32
CA PHE A 39 8.58 -7.38 -10.02
C PHE A 39 8.56 -6.11 -9.17
N ALA A 40 9.30 -6.09 -8.06
CA ALA A 40 9.40 -4.94 -7.18
C ALA A 40 9.95 -3.70 -7.91
N PHE A 41 10.96 -3.87 -8.77
CA PHE A 41 11.50 -2.78 -9.58
C PHE A 41 10.44 -2.16 -10.50
N TYR A 42 9.66 -2.95 -11.22
CA TYR A 42 8.58 -2.44 -12.07
C TYR A 42 7.50 -1.70 -11.25
N VAL A 43 7.20 -2.21 -10.06
CA VAL A 43 6.24 -1.55 -9.15
C VAL A 43 6.78 -0.19 -8.70
N VAL A 44 8.07 -0.09 -8.38
CA VAL A 44 8.72 1.19 -8.00
C VAL A 44 8.70 2.19 -9.15
N VAL A 45 9.02 1.74 -10.37
CA VAL A 45 8.93 2.60 -11.57
C VAL A 45 7.49 3.12 -11.75
N LEU A 46 6.50 2.24 -11.63
CA LEU A 46 5.09 2.63 -11.73
C LEU A 46 4.70 3.61 -10.63
N LEU A 47 5.17 3.42 -9.39
CA LEU A 47 4.92 4.32 -8.28
C LEU A 47 5.55 5.71 -8.49
N SER A 48 6.79 5.75 -8.99
CA SER A 48 7.45 7.01 -9.34
C SER A 48 6.68 7.76 -10.42
N ILE A 49 6.29 7.08 -11.52
CA ILE A 49 5.46 7.66 -12.59
C ILE A 49 4.13 8.16 -12.02
N SER A 50 3.48 7.41 -11.14
CA SER A 50 2.22 7.80 -10.52
C SER A 50 2.35 9.08 -9.70
N SER A 51 3.42 9.18 -8.92
CA SER A 51 3.72 10.38 -8.11
C SER A 51 4.00 11.60 -9.00
N PHE A 52 4.75 11.41 -10.09
CA PHE A 52 4.98 12.45 -11.07
C PHE A 52 3.68 12.92 -11.75
N LEU A 53 2.84 12.00 -12.19
CA LEU A 53 1.54 12.33 -12.78
C LEU A 53 0.64 13.07 -11.78
N PHE A 54 0.69 12.72 -10.50
CA PHE A 54 -0.06 13.43 -9.47
C PHE A 54 0.36 14.90 -9.36
N SER A 55 1.63 15.23 -9.55
CA SER A 55 2.09 16.63 -9.59
C SER A 55 1.52 17.44 -10.76
N LYS A 56 1.10 16.78 -11.84
CA LYS A 56 0.62 17.41 -13.09
C LYS A 56 -0.92 17.47 -13.18
N ILE A 57 -1.63 17.20 -12.11
CA ILE A 57 -3.11 17.24 -12.10
C ILE A 57 -3.60 18.61 -12.57
N SER A 58 -4.37 18.59 -13.66
CA SER A 58 -5.00 19.75 -14.28
C SER A 58 -6.49 19.55 -14.56
N SER A 59 -6.98 18.30 -14.55
CA SER A 59 -8.37 17.95 -14.80
C SER A 59 -8.82 16.78 -13.93
N ILE A 60 -10.13 16.55 -13.89
CA ILE A 60 -10.74 15.41 -13.16
C ILE A 60 -10.24 14.07 -13.70
N VAL A 61 -10.03 13.96 -15.02
CA VAL A 61 -9.52 12.73 -15.64
C VAL A 61 -8.09 12.46 -15.19
N TYR A 62 -7.24 13.49 -15.18
CA TYR A 62 -5.87 13.36 -14.65
C TYR A 62 -5.87 12.98 -13.17
N LEU A 63 -6.75 13.57 -12.37
CA LEU A 63 -6.90 13.22 -10.94
C LEU A 63 -7.27 11.75 -10.77
N PHE A 64 -8.26 11.26 -11.53
CA PHE A 64 -8.68 9.86 -11.50
C PHE A 64 -7.54 8.91 -11.85
N ILE A 65 -6.84 9.17 -12.97
CA ILE A 65 -5.71 8.33 -13.42
C ILE A 65 -4.58 8.33 -12.39
N ALA A 66 -4.23 9.49 -11.85
CA ALA A 66 -3.16 9.61 -10.86
C ALA A 66 -3.51 8.85 -9.57
N ILE A 67 -4.72 9.00 -9.03
CA ILE A 67 -5.18 8.24 -7.86
C ILE A 67 -5.20 6.75 -8.16
N PHE A 68 -5.76 6.34 -9.31
CA PHE A 68 -5.80 4.95 -9.73
C PHE A 68 -4.40 4.31 -9.74
N LEU A 69 -3.43 4.96 -10.40
CA LEU A 69 -2.06 4.44 -10.49
C LEU A 69 -1.35 4.42 -9.14
N MET A 70 -1.54 5.44 -8.31
CA MET A 70 -0.97 5.46 -6.95
C MET A 70 -1.55 4.36 -6.06
N ARG A 71 -2.86 4.13 -6.14
CA ARG A 71 -3.52 3.06 -5.39
C ARG A 71 -3.07 1.69 -5.87
N LEU A 72 -2.94 1.51 -7.16
CA LEU A 72 -2.46 0.27 -7.76
C LEU A 72 -1.01 -0.02 -7.39
N SER A 73 -0.10 0.94 -7.61
CA SER A 73 1.33 0.74 -7.39
C SER A 73 1.72 0.73 -5.92
N GLY A 74 1.33 1.76 -5.15
CA GLY A 74 1.75 1.93 -3.76
C GLY A 74 1.02 0.97 -2.82
N GLN A 75 -0.28 1.13 -2.68
CA GLN A 75 -1.06 0.36 -1.72
C GLN A 75 -1.33 -1.08 -2.20
N GLY A 76 -1.55 -1.27 -3.51
CA GLY A 76 -1.82 -2.59 -4.07
C GLY A 76 -0.54 -3.42 -4.25
N LEU A 77 0.19 -3.15 -5.32
CA LEU A 77 1.30 -4.01 -5.77
C LEU A 77 2.49 -4.01 -4.81
N MET A 78 2.87 -2.85 -4.24
CA MET A 78 4.01 -2.79 -3.31
C MET A 78 3.71 -3.56 -2.03
N SER A 79 2.54 -3.36 -1.43
CA SER A 79 2.12 -4.10 -0.22
C SER A 79 1.96 -5.59 -0.50
N HIS A 80 1.43 -5.96 -1.67
CA HIS A 80 1.33 -7.34 -2.11
C HIS A 80 2.72 -7.99 -2.27
N ALA A 81 3.65 -7.29 -2.93
CA ALA A 81 5.02 -7.78 -3.09
C ALA A 81 5.72 -8.00 -1.74
N ALA A 82 5.63 -7.02 -0.84
CA ALA A 82 6.22 -7.12 0.50
C ALA A 82 5.63 -8.28 1.30
N SER A 83 4.30 -8.34 1.42
CA SER A 83 3.62 -9.38 2.20
C SER A 83 3.86 -10.78 1.65
N THR A 84 3.84 -10.94 0.33
CA THR A 84 4.09 -12.23 -0.32
C THR A 84 5.54 -12.67 -0.11
N THR A 85 6.51 -11.77 -0.29
CA THR A 85 7.93 -12.07 -0.09
C THR A 85 8.20 -12.48 1.36
N ILE A 86 7.72 -11.70 2.33
CA ILE A 86 7.90 -11.98 3.75
C ILE A 86 7.25 -13.33 4.12
N SER A 87 6.03 -13.57 3.65
CA SER A 87 5.29 -14.81 3.97
C SER A 87 5.95 -16.06 3.39
N ARG A 88 6.63 -15.96 2.25
CA ARG A 88 7.36 -17.06 1.62
C ARG A 88 8.73 -17.28 2.23
N TYR A 89 9.43 -16.19 2.56
CA TYR A 89 10.77 -16.28 3.14
C TYR A 89 10.76 -16.74 4.60
N PHE A 90 9.79 -16.28 5.38
CA PHE A 90 9.68 -16.59 6.81
C PHE A 90 8.56 -17.60 7.11
N GLU A 91 8.57 -18.78 6.50
CA GLU A 91 7.48 -19.77 6.64
C GLU A 91 7.14 -20.13 8.09
N LYS A 92 8.17 -20.38 8.93
CA LYS A 92 7.99 -20.78 10.34
C LYS A 92 7.57 -19.63 11.26
N SER A 93 7.80 -18.36 10.88
CA SER A 93 7.57 -17.18 11.72
C SER A 93 6.81 -16.08 10.99
N ARG A 94 5.93 -16.44 10.05
CA ARG A 94 5.18 -15.49 9.19
C ARG A 94 4.53 -14.36 9.97
N GLY A 95 3.82 -14.67 11.05
CA GLY A 95 3.12 -13.68 11.86
C GLY A 95 4.07 -12.62 12.42
N LYS A 96 5.16 -13.06 13.05
CA LYS A 96 6.18 -12.14 13.61
C LYS A 96 6.84 -11.29 12.53
N ALA A 97 7.20 -11.89 11.39
CA ALA A 97 7.85 -11.18 10.30
C ALA A 97 6.91 -10.14 9.65
N LEU A 98 5.64 -10.48 9.45
CA LEU A 98 4.63 -9.55 8.96
C LEU A 98 4.39 -8.41 9.97
N SER A 99 4.21 -8.71 11.26
CA SER A 99 4.04 -7.67 12.28
C SER A 99 5.25 -6.71 12.32
N THR A 100 6.47 -7.26 12.23
CA THR A 100 7.68 -6.42 12.17
C THR A 100 7.69 -5.51 10.93
N SER A 101 7.21 -5.98 9.78
CA SER A 101 7.12 -5.14 8.58
C SER A 101 6.11 -4.00 8.72
N TRP A 102 5.05 -4.18 9.48
CA TRP A 102 4.08 -3.12 9.78
C TRP A 102 4.66 -1.97 10.62
N LEU A 103 5.75 -2.22 11.39
CA LEU A 103 6.47 -1.14 12.07
C LEU A 103 6.98 -0.08 11.09
N GLY A 104 7.37 -0.49 9.88
CA GLY A 104 7.78 0.45 8.83
C GLY A 104 6.65 1.40 8.43
N LEU A 105 5.42 0.88 8.29
CA LEU A 105 4.26 1.70 8.00
C LEU A 105 3.95 2.69 9.14
N SER A 106 3.90 2.19 10.38
CA SER A 106 3.66 3.03 11.55
C SER A 106 4.75 4.11 11.72
N SER A 107 6.00 3.78 11.43
CA SER A 107 7.10 4.78 11.45
C SER A 107 6.90 5.86 10.37
N ALA A 108 6.47 5.47 9.18
CA ALA A 108 6.15 6.43 8.11
C ALA A 108 4.95 7.31 8.48
N GLU A 109 3.89 6.74 9.05
CA GLU A 109 2.71 7.48 9.52
C GLU A 109 3.05 8.45 10.66
N PHE A 110 4.07 8.14 11.47
CA PHE A 110 4.56 9.03 12.52
C PHE A 110 5.34 10.21 11.94
N VAL A 111 6.24 9.98 11.00
CA VAL A 111 7.20 10.99 10.51
C VAL A 111 6.66 11.78 9.34
N MET A 112 6.06 11.11 8.35
CA MET A 112 5.73 11.72 7.05
C MET A 112 4.71 12.85 7.12
N PRO A 113 3.59 12.78 7.87
CA PRO A 113 2.64 13.88 7.90
C PRO A 113 3.24 15.18 8.40
N LEU A 114 4.06 15.11 9.47
CA LEU A 114 4.75 16.27 10.02
C LEU A 114 5.78 16.84 9.03
N THR A 115 6.56 15.96 8.42
CA THR A 115 7.55 16.34 7.40
C THR A 115 6.87 17.01 6.19
N ILE A 116 5.75 16.47 5.72
CA ILE A 116 5.01 17.03 4.59
C ILE A 116 4.47 18.43 4.93
N VAL A 117 3.83 18.59 6.09
CA VAL A 117 3.32 19.90 6.52
C VAL A 117 4.45 20.92 6.62
N PHE A 118 5.60 20.52 7.17
CA PHE A 118 6.79 21.36 7.26
C PHE A 118 7.33 21.75 5.87
N LEU A 119 7.50 20.77 4.97
CA LEU A 119 8.01 21.04 3.62
C LEU A 119 7.07 21.96 2.81
N LEU A 120 5.76 21.81 2.98
CA LEU A 120 4.77 22.68 2.32
C LEU A 120 4.83 24.16 2.76
N THR A 121 5.57 24.49 3.81
CA THR A 121 5.86 25.89 4.16
C THR A 121 6.94 26.52 3.27
N PHE A 122 7.75 25.72 2.56
CA PHE A 122 8.87 26.17 1.74
C PHE A 122 8.68 25.91 0.24
N ILE A 123 7.96 24.85 -0.13
CA ILE A 123 7.78 24.43 -1.52
C ILE A 123 6.31 24.21 -1.84
N GLU A 124 5.95 24.37 -3.11
CA GLU A 124 4.60 24.09 -3.57
C GLU A 124 4.30 22.58 -3.56
N TRP A 125 3.02 22.24 -3.41
CA TRP A 125 2.60 20.84 -3.38
C TRP A 125 2.98 20.04 -4.64
N ARG A 126 3.06 20.73 -5.80
CA ARG A 126 3.47 20.10 -7.07
C ARG A 126 4.94 19.71 -7.05
N ASP A 127 5.80 20.58 -6.56
CA ASP A 127 7.24 20.35 -6.43
C ASP A 127 7.53 19.28 -5.38
N LEU A 128 6.73 19.23 -4.31
CA LEU A 128 6.79 18.15 -3.33
C LEU A 128 6.53 16.79 -3.98
N TRP A 129 5.49 16.66 -4.81
CA TRP A 129 5.20 15.41 -5.51
C TRP A 129 6.26 15.03 -6.54
N ILE A 130 6.86 15.99 -7.23
CA ILE A 130 8.02 15.77 -8.11
C ILE A 130 9.20 15.25 -7.29
N SER A 131 9.48 15.87 -6.16
CA SER A 131 10.57 15.47 -5.26
C SER A 131 10.35 14.04 -4.73
N ILE A 132 9.13 13.70 -4.35
CA ILE A 132 8.77 12.32 -3.94
C ILE A 132 9.00 11.34 -5.10
N SER A 133 8.59 11.68 -6.32
CA SER A 133 8.80 10.82 -7.49
C SER A 133 10.29 10.53 -7.72
N ILE A 134 11.12 11.57 -7.66
CA ILE A 134 12.58 11.45 -7.81
C ILE A 134 13.16 10.62 -6.66
N LEU A 135 12.77 10.90 -5.43
CA LEU A 135 13.23 10.15 -4.25
C LEU A 135 12.91 8.66 -4.37
N VAL A 136 11.69 8.32 -4.76
CA VAL A 136 11.23 6.93 -4.93
C VAL A 136 12.09 6.20 -5.97
N ILE A 137 12.32 6.80 -7.14
CA ILE A 137 13.08 6.12 -8.22
C ILE A 137 14.58 6.04 -7.92
N LEU A 138 15.12 6.93 -7.12
CA LEU A 138 16.53 6.88 -6.75
C LEU A 138 16.80 5.95 -5.56
N THR A 139 15.92 5.90 -4.57
CA THR A 139 16.19 5.17 -3.32
C THR A 139 15.70 3.73 -3.35
N LEU A 140 14.44 3.49 -3.79
CA LEU A 140 13.85 2.17 -3.68
C LEU A 140 14.51 1.10 -4.57
N PRO A 141 14.97 1.36 -5.80
CA PRO A 141 15.73 0.37 -6.56
C PRO A 141 17.03 -0.06 -5.87
N ILE A 142 17.69 0.89 -5.21
CA ILE A 142 18.91 0.61 -4.43
C ILE A 142 18.56 -0.31 -3.26
N VAL A 143 17.51 0.00 -2.50
CA VAL A 143 17.04 -0.85 -1.41
C VAL A 143 16.68 -2.26 -1.91
N ILE A 144 15.93 -2.38 -3.00
CA ILE A 144 15.56 -3.67 -3.61
C ILE A 144 16.81 -4.45 -4.01
N PHE A 145 17.79 -3.79 -4.62
CA PHE A 145 19.02 -4.44 -5.03
C PHE A 145 19.79 -5.04 -3.84
N PHE A 146 19.92 -4.31 -2.74
CA PHE A 146 20.65 -4.79 -1.57
C PHE A 146 19.87 -5.77 -0.69
N THR A 147 18.54 -5.72 -0.69
CA THR A 147 17.73 -6.53 0.24
C THR A 147 17.08 -7.75 -0.41
N VAL A 148 16.73 -7.68 -1.69
CA VAL A 148 15.88 -8.69 -2.34
C VAL A 148 16.57 -9.45 -3.46
N LYS A 149 17.73 -8.99 -3.94
CA LYS A 149 18.45 -9.58 -5.09
C LYS A 149 18.72 -11.08 -4.92
N ASP A 150 19.16 -11.48 -3.74
CA ASP A 150 19.58 -12.86 -3.45
C ASP A 150 18.48 -13.71 -2.80
N VAL A 151 17.27 -13.15 -2.63
CA VAL A 151 16.13 -13.88 -2.09
C VAL A 151 15.60 -14.85 -3.16
N LYS A 152 16.02 -16.11 -3.06
CA LYS A 152 15.41 -17.21 -3.80
C LYS A 152 14.13 -17.60 -3.09
N LEU A 153 13.00 -17.26 -3.68
CA LEU A 153 11.72 -17.85 -3.27
C LEU A 153 11.62 -19.18 -4.01
N ASP A 154 11.45 -20.27 -3.27
CA ASP A 154 11.17 -21.56 -3.87
C ASP A 154 9.95 -21.41 -4.78
N THR A 155 10.21 -21.47 -6.08
CA THR A 155 9.13 -21.58 -7.05
C THR A 155 8.47 -22.93 -6.83
N ARG A 156 7.15 -22.96 -6.92
CA ARG A 156 6.29 -24.15 -6.63
C ARG A 156 6.74 -25.45 -7.32
N GLU A 157 7.64 -25.39 -8.27
CA GLU A 157 8.14 -26.54 -9.02
C GLU A 157 9.26 -27.33 -8.31
N GLU A 158 10.07 -26.69 -7.44
CA GLU A 158 11.16 -27.39 -6.73
C GLU A 158 10.70 -28.20 -5.53
N THR A 159 9.50 -27.94 -4.99
CA THR A 159 8.92 -28.72 -3.87
C THR A 159 8.44 -30.09 -4.28
N THR A 160 8.41 -30.42 -5.56
CA THR A 160 7.95 -31.73 -6.06
C THR A 160 9.00 -32.84 -5.92
N PHE A 161 10.27 -32.52 -5.72
CA PHE A 161 11.36 -33.50 -5.70
C PHE A 161 11.82 -33.98 -4.31
N ASN A 162 11.43 -33.35 -3.22
CA ASN A 162 11.80 -33.78 -1.88
C ASN A 162 10.62 -34.44 -1.15
N ASN A 163 10.18 -35.59 -1.68
CA ASN A 163 9.19 -36.47 -1.08
C ASN A 163 9.74 -37.15 0.18
N LYS A 164 9.59 -36.52 1.34
CA LYS A 164 9.39 -37.22 2.62
C LYS A 164 8.41 -36.45 3.46
N ILE A 165 7.16 -37.00 3.49
CA ILE A 165 6.11 -36.73 4.50
C ILE A 165 5.95 -35.24 4.87
N ILE A 166 5.55 -34.44 3.93
CA ILE A 166 4.83 -33.20 4.21
C ILE A 166 3.35 -33.59 4.09
N GLU A 167 2.60 -33.53 5.21
CA GLU A 167 1.14 -33.57 5.15
C GLU A 167 0.71 -32.68 3.98
N LYS A 168 -0.04 -33.26 3.04
CA LYS A 168 -0.50 -32.52 1.85
C LYS A 168 -1.38 -31.36 2.31
N ILE A 169 -0.77 -30.21 2.54
CA ILE A 169 -1.52 -28.98 2.80
C ILE A 169 -2.44 -28.79 1.60
N LYS A 170 -3.74 -28.86 1.84
CA LYS A 170 -4.76 -28.73 0.79
C LYS A 170 -4.57 -27.42 0.04
N GLN A 171 -4.25 -27.51 -1.25
CA GLN A 171 -4.18 -26.34 -2.14
C GLN A 171 -5.60 -25.95 -2.55
N TRP A 172 -6.11 -24.87 -1.97
CA TRP A 172 -7.45 -24.39 -2.25
C TRP A 172 -7.53 -23.73 -3.65
N LYS A 173 -8.52 -24.15 -4.45
CA LYS A 173 -8.87 -23.46 -5.69
C LYS A 173 -9.75 -22.25 -5.38
N ARG A 174 -9.70 -21.20 -6.23
CA ARG A 174 -10.52 -19.98 -6.04
C ARG A 174 -12.00 -20.30 -5.81
N ILE A 175 -12.56 -21.21 -6.59
CA ILE A 175 -13.98 -21.58 -6.50
C ILE A 175 -14.32 -22.24 -5.17
N GLU A 176 -13.40 -23.01 -4.58
CA GLU A 176 -13.60 -23.66 -3.28
C GLU A 176 -13.62 -22.62 -2.17
N VAL A 177 -12.71 -21.63 -2.23
CA VAL A 177 -12.67 -20.50 -1.27
C VAL A 177 -13.94 -19.66 -1.36
N LEU A 178 -14.40 -19.34 -2.57
CA LEU A 178 -15.64 -18.57 -2.78
C LEU A 178 -16.91 -19.30 -2.36
N LYS A 179 -16.87 -20.64 -2.26
CA LYS A 179 -18.00 -21.44 -1.75
C LYS A 179 -17.98 -21.59 -0.23
N ASP A 180 -16.87 -21.27 0.44
CA ASP A 180 -16.76 -21.37 1.89
C ASP A 180 -17.31 -20.09 2.55
N TYR A 181 -18.35 -20.22 3.37
CA TYR A 181 -18.95 -19.09 4.08
C TYR A 181 -17.98 -18.40 5.04
N ARG A 182 -16.99 -19.13 5.57
CA ARG A 182 -15.94 -18.57 6.46
C ARG A 182 -15.13 -17.49 5.78
N PHE A 183 -14.93 -17.60 4.46
CA PHE A 183 -14.27 -16.59 3.66
C PHE A 183 -15.00 -15.24 3.78
N TYR A 184 -16.32 -15.22 3.67
CA TYR A 184 -17.11 -14.00 3.75
C TYR A 184 -17.13 -13.39 5.15
N ILE A 185 -17.15 -14.21 6.19
CA ILE A 185 -17.05 -13.74 7.59
C ILE A 185 -15.72 -13.03 7.79
N VAL A 186 -14.61 -13.65 7.37
CA VAL A 186 -13.27 -13.04 7.47
C VAL A 186 -13.20 -11.75 6.65
N CYS A 187 -13.73 -11.74 5.42
CA CYS A 187 -13.77 -10.51 4.61
C CYS A 187 -14.53 -9.38 5.30
N MET A 188 -15.70 -9.67 5.88
CA MET A 188 -16.50 -8.67 6.59
C MET A 188 -15.78 -8.09 7.81
N THR A 189 -15.12 -8.93 8.61
CA THR A 189 -14.34 -8.46 9.76
C THR A 189 -13.14 -7.60 9.34
N MET A 190 -12.50 -7.95 8.23
CA MET A 190 -11.37 -7.18 7.70
C MET A 190 -11.78 -5.86 7.04
N LEU A 191 -13.05 -5.66 6.69
CA LEU A 191 -13.53 -4.42 6.09
C LEU A 191 -13.66 -3.26 7.09
N ALA A 192 -13.89 -3.55 8.37
CA ALA A 192 -14.17 -2.52 9.38
C ALA A 192 -13.04 -1.50 9.51
N MET A 193 -11.81 -1.96 9.63
CA MET A 193 -10.64 -1.09 9.81
C MET A 193 -10.36 -0.21 8.58
N PRO A 194 -10.27 -0.76 7.33
CA PRO A 194 -10.09 0.08 6.14
C PRO A 194 -11.23 1.06 5.91
N TRP A 195 -12.46 0.70 6.24
CA TRP A 195 -13.62 1.59 6.11
C TRP A 195 -13.46 2.85 6.97
N ILE A 196 -13.19 2.66 8.26
CA ILE A 196 -13.03 3.76 9.21
C ILE A 196 -11.77 4.59 8.88
N ALA A 197 -10.63 3.94 8.71
CA ALA A 197 -9.36 4.61 8.45
C ALA A 197 -9.40 5.39 7.13
N THR A 198 -9.84 4.77 6.03
CA THR A 198 -9.91 5.45 4.74
C THR A 198 -10.90 6.61 4.75
N GLY A 199 -12.06 6.44 5.38
CA GLY A 199 -13.03 7.52 5.55
C GLY A 199 -12.44 8.71 6.30
N SER A 200 -11.77 8.45 7.42
CA SER A 200 -11.11 9.49 8.22
C SER A 200 -10.00 10.20 7.42
N PHE A 201 -9.18 9.46 6.68
CA PHE A 201 -8.07 10.03 5.90
C PHE A 201 -8.55 10.84 4.69
N VAL A 202 -9.58 10.39 3.97
CA VAL A 202 -10.12 11.10 2.81
C VAL A 202 -10.80 12.41 3.22
N TYR A 203 -11.50 12.41 4.36
CA TYR A 203 -12.26 13.58 4.82
C TYR A 203 -11.53 14.42 5.88
N GLN A 204 -10.28 14.10 6.22
CA GLN A 204 -9.53 14.82 7.27
C GLN A 204 -9.42 16.33 7.02
N SER A 205 -9.21 16.75 5.77
CA SER A 205 -9.13 18.18 5.42
C SER A 205 -10.45 18.89 5.62
N PHE A 206 -11.57 18.23 5.32
CA PHE A 206 -12.90 18.75 5.56
C PHE A 206 -13.18 18.87 7.06
N ILE A 207 -12.84 17.85 7.84
CA ILE A 207 -12.99 17.84 9.30
C ILE A 207 -12.16 18.98 9.91
N SER A 208 -10.91 19.12 9.48
CA SER A 208 -10.02 20.17 9.96
C SER A 208 -10.57 21.57 9.68
N SER A 209 -11.01 21.82 8.44
CA SER A 209 -11.59 23.12 8.07
C SER A 209 -12.90 23.41 8.81
N SER A 210 -13.78 22.42 8.99
CA SER A 210 -15.06 22.59 9.70
C SER A 210 -14.90 22.83 11.21
N LYS A 211 -13.76 22.42 11.77
CA LYS A 211 -13.41 22.61 13.19
C LYS A 211 -12.42 23.75 13.41
N GLU A 212 -12.04 24.47 12.36
CA GLU A 212 -11.06 25.57 12.40
C GLU A 212 -9.70 25.14 13.01
N TRP A 213 -9.31 23.88 12.80
CA TRP A 213 -8.05 23.35 13.31
C TRP A 213 -6.87 23.85 12.48
N GLY A 214 -5.76 24.16 13.14
CA GLY A 214 -4.52 24.52 12.48
C GLY A 214 -3.91 23.34 11.68
N PRO A 215 -2.98 23.61 10.75
CA PRO A 215 -2.44 22.60 9.83
C PRO A 215 -1.69 21.46 10.52
N TYR A 216 -1.14 21.71 11.72
CA TYR A 216 -0.40 20.71 12.47
C TYR A 216 -1.27 19.73 13.27
N VAL A 217 -2.54 20.03 13.53
CA VAL A 217 -3.42 19.17 14.35
C VAL A 217 -3.59 17.80 13.70
N ILE A 218 -3.75 17.75 12.37
CA ILE A 218 -3.86 16.50 11.63
C ILE A 218 -2.55 15.71 11.74
N ALA A 219 -1.39 16.35 11.56
CA ALA A 219 -0.09 15.69 11.66
C ALA A 219 0.14 15.12 13.08
N GLN A 220 -0.21 15.86 14.11
CA GLN A 220 -0.13 15.39 15.52
C GLN A 220 -1.08 14.21 15.78
N SER A 221 -2.26 14.20 15.17
CA SER A 221 -3.21 13.08 15.28
C SER A 221 -2.64 11.81 14.65
N PHE A 222 -1.94 11.92 13.51
CA PHE A 222 -1.23 10.79 12.91
C PHE A 222 -0.09 10.28 13.79
N MET A 223 0.66 11.16 14.45
CA MET A 223 1.71 10.75 15.40
C MET A 223 1.11 9.94 16.56
N ALA A 224 0.03 10.42 17.16
CA ALA A 224 -0.66 9.72 18.24
C ALA A 224 -1.21 8.36 17.77
N TYR A 225 -1.84 8.32 16.59
CA TYR A 225 -2.31 7.09 15.96
C TYR A 225 -1.18 6.08 15.76
N SER A 226 -0.03 6.52 15.24
CA SER A 226 1.11 5.65 14.98
C SER A 226 1.70 5.04 16.26
N ILE A 227 1.78 5.81 17.35
CA ILE A 227 2.22 5.30 18.66
C ILE A 227 1.29 4.19 19.14
N LEU A 228 -0.02 4.43 19.10
CA LEU A 228 -1.02 3.44 19.48
C LEU A 228 -0.99 2.21 18.59
N SER A 229 -0.79 2.40 17.29
CA SER A 229 -0.64 1.32 16.31
C SER A 229 0.56 0.41 16.66
N VAL A 230 1.71 0.99 17.00
CA VAL A 230 2.89 0.22 17.42
C VAL A 230 2.60 -0.58 18.69
N ILE A 231 1.97 0.03 19.69
CA ILE A 231 1.62 -0.66 20.93
C ILE A 231 0.73 -1.87 20.67
N THR A 232 -0.29 -1.71 19.83
CA THR A 232 -1.24 -2.79 19.51
C THR A 232 -0.65 -3.92 18.67
N LEU A 233 0.50 -3.71 17.99
CA LEU A 233 1.20 -4.78 17.27
C LEU A 233 1.87 -5.81 18.20
N PHE A 234 2.08 -5.46 19.47
CA PHE A 234 2.76 -6.32 20.45
C PHE A 234 1.82 -6.92 21.51
N ILE A 235 0.54 -6.58 21.46
CA ILE A 235 -0.52 -7.18 22.31
C ILE A 235 -1.19 -8.31 21.56
#